data_117aa47bda8d1d1901be6ec3793993d9
#
_entry.id   117aa47bda8d1d1901be6ec3793993d9
#
_cell.length_a   1.000
_cell.length_b   1.000
_cell.length_c   1.000
_cell.angle_alpha   90.00
_cell.angle_beta   90.00
_cell.angle_gamma   90.00
#
_symmetry.space_group_name_H-M   'P 1'
#
loop_
_entity.id
_entity.type
_entity.pdbx_description
1 polymer ?
#
loop_
_entity_poly.entity_id
_entity_poly.type
_entity_poly.pdbx_seq_one_letter_code
_entity_poly.pdbx_strand_id
1 'polypeptide(L)'
;MITLEQIESTTLLQDNAKQWALDNIDYINKALPLLGSSLKVEKGEKEGYYTSILYLQPANKVAKVTVCAGAKLNGCLDGCLISSGQLGMSVAQRAATRRTIIYLLDSKRFYTMLENEITKLHAKHGDKVAIRLNGTSDIDFTAFIATMPHVRFYDYSKVYRRLERNDLPNYDLTYSGSAYNDKALVITARAALAGHRVALAFNTGERKGEFKMPKDLADFDSTDLRFLDGRVIGGLKYKGGSIAKRAAMMDKASFFFTPSSFDKLNNIIARG
;
A
#
# COMPACT_ATOMS: atom_id res chain seq x y z
N MET A 1 -12.15 -15.21 -19.04
CA MET A 1 -13.11 -14.11 -18.76
C MET A 1 -14.04 -14.55 -17.64
N ILE A 2 -14.40 -13.67 -16.76
CA ILE A 2 -15.33 -13.94 -15.64
C ILE A 2 -16.75 -14.06 -16.21
N THR A 3 -17.51 -15.07 -15.75
CA THR A 3 -18.89 -15.32 -16.17
C THR A 3 -19.89 -14.88 -15.09
N LEU A 4 -21.16 -14.70 -15.46
CA LEU A 4 -22.24 -14.42 -14.51
C LEU A 4 -22.33 -15.53 -13.46
N GLU A 5 -22.29 -16.79 -13.87
CA GLU A 5 -22.32 -17.95 -12.98
C GLU A 5 -21.20 -17.93 -11.93
N GLN A 6 -19.98 -17.57 -12.33
CA GLN A 6 -18.86 -17.40 -11.39
C GLN A 6 -19.14 -16.30 -10.36
N ILE A 7 -19.76 -15.19 -10.77
CA ILE A 7 -20.11 -14.11 -9.85
C ILE A 7 -21.24 -14.55 -8.92
N GLU A 8 -22.27 -15.20 -9.42
CA GLU A 8 -23.41 -15.65 -8.63
C GLU A 8 -23.05 -16.72 -7.61
N SER A 9 -22.21 -17.67 -8.00
CA SER A 9 -21.81 -18.80 -7.15
C SER A 9 -20.71 -18.48 -6.13
N THR A 10 -19.95 -17.40 -6.34
CA THR A 10 -18.82 -17.10 -5.47
C THR A 10 -19.22 -16.72 -4.04
N THR A 11 -18.47 -17.24 -3.07
CA THR A 11 -18.55 -16.84 -1.65
C THR A 11 -17.48 -15.80 -1.28
N LEU A 12 -16.61 -15.40 -2.20
CA LEU A 12 -15.48 -14.50 -1.95
C LEU A 12 -15.85 -13.02 -1.91
N LEU A 13 -16.93 -12.62 -2.61
CA LEU A 13 -17.33 -11.23 -2.70
C LEU A 13 -18.34 -10.84 -1.61
N GLN A 14 -18.26 -9.58 -1.15
CA GLN A 14 -19.32 -8.93 -0.39
C GLN A 14 -20.57 -8.81 -1.27
N ASP A 15 -21.76 -8.80 -0.66
CA ASP A 15 -23.01 -8.84 -1.43
C ASP A 15 -23.21 -7.61 -2.33
N ASN A 16 -22.84 -6.42 -1.85
CA ASN A 16 -22.84 -5.20 -2.65
C ASN A 16 -21.81 -5.24 -3.78
N ALA A 17 -20.67 -5.88 -3.59
CA ALA A 17 -19.65 -6.05 -4.61
C ALA A 17 -20.06 -7.11 -5.64
N LYS A 18 -20.77 -8.13 -5.21
CA LYS A 18 -21.37 -9.16 -6.08
C LYS A 18 -22.40 -8.52 -7.02
N GLN A 19 -23.32 -7.71 -6.48
CA GLN A 19 -24.31 -7.00 -7.29
C GLN A 19 -23.63 -6.04 -8.26
N TRP A 20 -22.64 -5.26 -7.78
CA TRP A 20 -21.87 -4.38 -8.65
C TRP A 20 -21.17 -5.15 -9.79
N ALA A 21 -20.64 -6.35 -9.52
CA ALA A 21 -19.99 -7.17 -10.51
C ALA A 21 -20.94 -7.69 -11.58
N LEU A 22 -22.16 -8.09 -11.20
CA LEU A 22 -23.22 -8.48 -12.13
C LEU A 22 -23.59 -7.33 -13.06
N ASP A 23 -23.80 -6.14 -12.51
CA ASP A 23 -24.17 -4.94 -13.27
C ASP A 23 -23.04 -4.41 -14.18
N ASN A 24 -21.79 -4.83 -13.93
CA ASN A 24 -20.60 -4.32 -14.63
C ASN A 24 -19.73 -5.41 -15.26
N ILE A 25 -20.28 -6.56 -15.60
CA ILE A 25 -19.50 -7.70 -16.11
C ILE A 25 -18.72 -7.37 -17.38
N ASP A 26 -19.29 -6.61 -18.29
CA ASP A 26 -18.61 -6.16 -19.51
C ASP A 26 -17.41 -5.27 -19.20
N TYR A 27 -17.54 -4.38 -18.21
CA TYR A 27 -16.43 -3.53 -17.76
C TYR A 27 -15.32 -4.36 -17.08
N ILE A 28 -15.68 -5.37 -16.27
CA ILE A 28 -14.72 -6.28 -15.64
C ILE A 28 -13.93 -7.03 -16.71
N ASN A 29 -14.59 -7.45 -17.78
CA ASN A 29 -13.99 -8.24 -18.84
C ASN A 29 -13.23 -7.43 -19.90
N LYS A 30 -13.36 -6.10 -19.93
CA LYS A 30 -12.57 -5.25 -20.83
C LYS A 30 -11.06 -5.43 -20.62
N ALA A 31 -10.30 -5.34 -21.72
CA ALA A 31 -8.83 -5.37 -21.71
C ALA A 31 -8.23 -4.03 -21.24
N LEU A 32 -8.55 -3.61 -20.03
CA LEU A 32 -8.02 -2.40 -19.41
C LEU A 32 -6.83 -2.75 -18.51
N PRO A 33 -5.83 -1.88 -18.37
CA PRO A 33 -4.64 -2.15 -17.58
C PRO A 33 -4.95 -2.35 -16.09
N LEU A 34 -4.11 -3.18 -15.44
CA LEU A 34 -4.10 -3.38 -14.00
C LEU A 34 -3.24 -2.32 -13.31
N LEU A 35 -2.09 -2.00 -13.88
CA LEU A 35 -1.19 -0.98 -13.35
C LEU A 35 -1.71 0.41 -13.69
N GLY A 36 -1.43 1.36 -12.82
CA GLY A 36 -1.81 2.76 -12.98
C GLY A 36 -0.67 3.70 -12.66
N SER A 37 -0.78 4.94 -13.13
CA SER A 37 0.07 6.04 -12.74
C SER A 37 -0.56 6.88 -11.63
N SER A 38 0.24 7.65 -10.93
CA SER A 38 -0.19 8.65 -9.95
C SER A 38 0.79 9.81 -9.93
N LEU A 39 0.47 10.90 -9.23
CA LEU A 39 1.43 11.99 -8.98
C LEU A 39 2.76 11.54 -8.35
N LYS A 40 2.77 10.37 -7.70
CA LYS A 40 3.98 9.75 -7.17
C LYS A 40 4.86 9.14 -8.27
N VAL A 41 4.25 8.69 -9.36
CA VAL A 41 4.97 8.23 -10.58
C VAL A 41 5.78 9.36 -11.17
N GLU A 42 5.16 10.55 -11.34
CA GLU A 42 5.86 11.75 -11.86
C GLU A 42 7.04 12.16 -11.00
N LYS A 43 6.96 11.96 -9.68
CA LYS A 43 8.10 12.18 -8.77
C LYS A 43 9.22 11.17 -8.99
N GLY A 44 8.89 9.92 -9.27
CA GLY A 44 9.87 8.87 -9.58
C GLY A 44 10.61 9.14 -10.89
N GLU A 45 9.94 9.72 -11.88
CA GLU A 45 10.55 10.10 -13.16
C GLU A 45 11.65 11.15 -12.98
N LYS A 46 11.52 12.06 -12.01
CA LYS A 46 12.56 13.04 -11.66
C LYS A 46 13.83 12.38 -11.10
N GLU A 47 13.68 11.23 -10.47
CA GLU A 47 14.79 10.38 -9.98
C GLU A 47 15.27 9.38 -11.05
N GLY A 48 14.78 9.49 -12.28
CA GLY A 48 15.14 8.65 -13.40
C GLY A 48 14.50 7.26 -13.41
N TYR A 49 13.43 7.04 -12.62
CA TYR A 49 12.68 5.80 -12.60
C TYR A 49 11.27 5.97 -13.14
N TYR A 50 10.88 5.11 -14.08
CA TYR A 50 9.49 4.94 -14.48
C TYR A 50 8.79 4.02 -13.48
N THR A 51 7.80 4.53 -12.76
CA THR A 51 7.08 3.76 -11.75
C THR A 51 5.65 3.46 -12.17
N SER A 52 5.14 2.30 -11.77
CA SER A 52 3.73 1.96 -11.96
C SER A 52 3.19 1.21 -10.74
N ILE A 53 1.92 1.44 -10.41
CA ILE A 53 1.36 1.02 -9.13
C ILE A 53 0.07 0.23 -9.36
N LEU A 54 -0.07 -0.91 -8.70
CA LEU A 54 -1.30 -1.67 -8.61
C LEU A 54 -2.13 -1.17 -7.42
N TYR A 55 -3.34 -0.69 -7.69
CA TYR A 55 -4.31 -0.30 -6.67
C TYR A 55 -5.49 -1.26 -6.65
N LEU A 56 -5.64 -2.00 -5.56
CA LEU A 56 -6.81 -2.84 -5.26
C LEU A 56 -7.72 -2.16 -4.23
N GLN A 57 -8.95 -2.60 -4.09
CA GLN A 57 -9.78 -2.19 -2.96
C GLN A 57 -9.22 -2.77 -1.66
N PRO A 58 -9.02 -1.93 -0.63
CA PRO A 58 -8.31 -2.35 0.58
C PRO A 58 -9.16 -3.26 1.47
N ALA A 59 -8.48 -4.03 2.29
CA ALA A 59 -9.05 -4.88 3.31
C ALA A 59 -10.16 -5.79 2.78
N ASN A 60 -11.34 -5.74 3.39
CA ASN A 60 -12.53 -6.51 3.01
C ASN A 60 -13.63 -5.65 2.36
N LYS A 61 -13.26 -4.55 1.71
CA LYS A 61 -14.25 -3.63 1.13
C LYS A 61 -15.04 -4.25 -0.04
N VAL A 62 -14.40 -5.12 -0.82
CA VAL A 62 -15.00 -5.86 -1.94
C VAL A 62 -15.08 -7.35 -1.63
N ALA A 63 -14.10 -7.89 -0.94
CA ALA A 63 -13.98 -9.29 -0.64
C ALA A 63 -14.43 -9.62 0.79
N LYS A 64 -14.95 -10.82 1.03
CA LYS A 64 -15.17 -11.37 2.38
C LYS A 64 -13.85 -11.78 3.05
N VAL A 65 -12.79 -11.96 2.27
CA VAL A 65 -11.41 -12.16 2.73
C VAL A 65 -10.64 -10.85 2.63
N THR A 66 -9.70 -10.60 3.56
CA THR A 66 -8.93 -9.38 3.52
C THR A 66 -7.76 -9.46 2.53
N VAL A 67 -7.56 -8.39 1.74
CA VAL A 67 -6.36 -8.19 0.92
C VAL A 67 -5.29 -7.35 1.64
N CYS A 68 -5.49 -7.07 2.94
CA CYS A 68 -4.58 -6.33 3.80
C CYS A 68 -4.40 -7.09 5.12
N ALA A 69 -3.51 -8.09 5.15
CA ALA A 69 -3.34 -8.99 6.29
C ALA A 69 -3.03 -8.26 7.61
N GLY A 70 -2.26 -7.15 7.56
CA GLY A 70 -1.90 -6.35 8.74
C GLY A 70 -2.93 -5.31 9.17
N ALA A 71 -4.00 -5.06 8.41
CA ALA A 71 -4.85 -3.88 8.59
C ALA A 71 -5.54 -3.80 9.96
N LYS A 72 -6.16 -4.88 10.41
CA LYS A 72 -6.87 -4.93 11.70
C LYS A 72 -5.93 -4.79 12.89
N LEU A 73 -4.79 -5.48 12.86
CA LEU A 73 -3.82 -5.49 13.95
C LEU A 73 -3.11 -4.14 14.13
N ASN A 74 -3.07 -3.34 13.09
CA ASN A 74 -2.36 -2.06 13.05
C ASN A 74 -3.29 -0.84 12.97
N GLY A 75 -4.60 -0.99 13.15
CA GLY A 75 -5.55 0.12 13.16
C GLY A 75 -5.63 0.93 11.85
N CYS A 76 -5.35 0.29 10.70
CA CYS A 76 -5.19 1.01 9.44
C CYS A 76 -6.49 1.14 8.64
N LEU A 77 -7.57 0.47 9.07
CA LEU A 77 -8.83 0.44 8.33
C LEU A 77 -9.49 1.83 8.22
N ASP A 78 -9.53 2.57 9.33
CA ASP A 78 -10.20 3.87 9.42
C ASP A 78 -9.41 4.99 8.71
N GLY A 79 -8.10 4.82 8.58
CA GLY A 79 -7.17 5.79 7.95
C GLY A 79 -6.71 5.41 6.55
N CYS A 80 -7.38 4.48 5.88
CA CYS A 80 -6.94 3.98 4.59
C CYS A 80 -6.89 5.08 3.51
N LEU A 81 -5.78 5.11 2.77
CA LEU A 81 -5.52 6.08 1.70
C LEU A 81 -6.47 5.96 0.50
N ILE A 82 -7.20 4.84 0.34
CA ILE A 82 -8.11 4.62 -0.79
C ILE A 82 -9.23 5.67 -0.89
N SER A 83 -9.57 6.30 0.22
CA SER A 83 -10.58 7.38 0.27
C SER A 83 -9.97 8.78 0.13
N SER A 84 -8.67 8.89 -0.19
CA SER A 84 -7.91 10.13 -0.15
C SER A 84 -7.52 10.60 -1.55
N GLY A 85 -7.62 11.91 -1.79
CA GLY A 85 -7.20 12.53 -3.05
C GLY A 85 -7.83 11.86 -4.27
N GLN A 86 -7.03 11.65 -5.31
CA GLN A 86 -7.49 11.03 -6.56
C GLN A 86 -7.99 9.58 -6.38
N LEU A 87 -7.48 8.84 -5.38
CA LEU A 87 -7.95 7.48 -5.09
C LEU A 87 -9.39 7.47 -4.57
N GLY A 88 -9.87 8.56 -3.98
CA GLY A 88 -11.25 8.73 -3.55
C GLY A 88 -12.25 9.00 -4.69
N MET A 89 -11.78 9.30 -5.89
CA MET A 89 -12.65 9.58 -7.05
C MET A 89 -13.36 8.30 -7.52
N SER A 90 -14.59 8.44 -8.01
CA SER A 90 -15.42 7.32 -8.46
C SER A 90 -14.77 6.46 -9.53
N VAL A 91 -14.04 7.06 -10.45
CA VAL A 91 -13.32 6.36 -11.53
C VAL A 91 -12.19 5.47 -10.95
N ALA A 92 -11.41 6.00 -9.99
CA ALA A 92 -10.35 5.25 -9.32
C ALA A 92 -10.92 4.09 -8.47
N GLN A 93 -12.01 4.35 -7.74
CA GLN A 93 -12.72 3.34 -6.95
C GLN A 93 -13.27 2.22 -7.85
N ARG A 94 -13.89 2.57 -8.98
CA ARG A 94 -14.41 1.61 -9.97
C ARG A 94 -13.28 0.74 -10.54
N ALA A 95 -12.14 1.35 -10.88
CA ALA A 95 -10.98 0.63 -11.40
C ALA A 95 -10.37 -0.31 -10.35
N ALA A 96 -10.24 0.13 -9.09
CA ALA A 96 -9.75 -0.70 -7.99
C ALA A 96 -10.70 -1.88 -7.71
N THR A 97 -12.03 -1.66 -7.75
CA THR A 97 -13.03 -2.73 -7.59
C THR A 97 -12.90 -3.78 -8.69
N ARG A 98 -12.81 -3.35 -9.95
CA ARG A 98 -12.59 -4.25 -11.09
C ARG A 98 -11.35 -5.13 -10.90
N ARG A 99 -10.21 -4.51 -10.58
CA ARG A 99 -8.93 -5.23 -10.39
C ARG A 99 -9.02 -6.25 -9.26
N THR A 100 -9.69 -5.89 -8.16
CA THR A 100 -9.88 -6.78 -7.02
C THR A 100 -10.75 -7.98 -7.38
N ILE A 101 -11.82 -7.77 -8.15
CA ILE A 101 -12.69 -8.85 -8.61
C ILE A 101 -11.92 -9.81 -9.53
N ILE A 102 -11.12 -9.29 -10.48
CA ILE A 102 -10.30 -10.14 -11.34
C ILE A 102 -9.28 -10.93 -10.52
N TYR A 103 -8.62 -10.30 -9.56
CA TYR A 103 -7.67 -10.97 -8.66
C TYR A 103 -8.33 -12.14 -7.90
N LEU A 104 -9.56 -11.96 -7.44
CA LEU A 104 -10.28 -12.96 -6.63
C LEU A 104 -10.90 -14.09 -7.45
N LEU A 105 -11.47 -13.78 -8.61
CA LEU A 105 -12.28 -14.73 -9.39
C LEU A 105 -11.55 -15.32 -10.60
N ASP A 106 -10.49 -14.66 -11.08
CA ASP A 106 -9.71 -15.11 -12.24
C ASP A 106 -8.22 -14.78 -12.02
N SER A 107 -7.65 -15.37 -10.96
CA SER A 107 -6.26 -15.11 -10.57
C SER A 107 -5.26 -15.44 -11.67
N LYS A 108 -5.49 -16.49 -12.46
CA LYS A 108 -4.64 -16.82 -13.61
C LYS A 108 -4.59 -15.67 -14.61
N ARG A 109 -5.75 -15.15 -15.02
CA ARG A 109 -5.84 -13.99 -15.90
C ARG A 109 -5.21 -12.76 -15.28
N PHE A 110 -5.43 -12.52 -14.00
CA PHE A 110 -4.84 -11.39 -13.27
C PHE A 110 -3.32 -11.42 -13.38
N TYR A 111 -2.67 -12.52 -13.03
CA TYR A 111 -1.21 -12.63 -13.08
C TYR A 111 -0.67 -12.58 -14.53
N THR A 112 -1.34 -13.21 -15.50
CA THR A 112 -0.96 -13.10 -16.92
C THR A 112 -1.04 -11.65 -17.42
N MET A 113 -2.08 -10.91 -17.05
CA MET A 113 -2.19 -9.48 -17.43
C MET A 113 -1.09 -8.66 -16.78
N LEU A 114 -0.82 -8.89 -15.49
CA LEU A 114 0.19 -8.16 -14.73
C LEU A 114 1.60 -8.40 -15.29
N GLU A 115 1.95 -9.65 -15.57
CA GLU A 115 3.20 -10.04 -16.22
C GLU A 115 3.38 -9.37 -17.58
N ASN A 116 2.37 -9.42 -18.44
CA ASN A 116 2.40 -8.80 -19.76
C ASN A 116 2.58 -7.27 -19.69
N GLU A 117 1.92 -6.61 -18.74
CA GLU A 117 2.06 -5.16 -18.54
C GLU A 117 3.48 -4.80 -18.06
N ILE A 118 4.00 -5.52 -17.09
CA ILE A 118 5.35 -5.29 -16.53
C ILE A 118 6.42 -5.57 -17.60
N THR A 119 6.28 -6.66 -18.36
CA THR A 119 7.20 -6.99 -19.46
C THR A 119 7.25 -5.89 -20.51
N LYS A 120 6.10 -5.34 -20.90
CA LYS A 120 6.02 -4.22 -21.85
C LYS A 120 6.68 -2.94 -21.28
N LEU A 121 6.48 -2.66 -20.00
CA LEU A 121 7.10 -1.52 -19.34
C LEU A 121 8.62 -1.68 -19.26
N HIS A 122 9.10 -2.88 -18.91
CA HIS A 122 10.52 -3.19 -18.88
C HIS A 122 11.16 -3.14 -20.27
N ALA A 123 10.49 -3.67 -21.30
CA ALA A 123 10.97 -3.57 -22.69
C ALA A 123 11.12 -2.11 -23.16
N LYS A 124 10.27 -1.21 -22.65
CA LYS A 124 10.29 0.21 -23.01
C LYS A 124 11.30 1.04 -22.21
N HIS A 125 11.48 0.75 -20.93
CA HIS A 125 12.21 1.61 -19.99
C HIS A 125 13.45 0.92 -19.36
N GLY A 126 13.67 -0.38 -19.65
CA GLY A 126 14.80 -1.16 -19.12
C GLY A 126 14.82 -1.21 -17.59
N ASP A 127 16.01 -1.20 -17.02
CA ASP A 127 16.25 -1.24 -15.57
C ASP A 127 15.75 -0.01 -14.81
N LYS A 128 15.25 0.98 -15.55
CA LYS A 128 14.61 2.18 -14.96
C LYS A 128 13.14 1.95 -14.56
N VAL A 129 12.60 0.74 -14.72
CA VAL A 129 11.26 0.39 -14.24
C VAL A 129 11.30 0.00 -12.77
N ALA A 130 10.37 0.55 -11.99
CA ALA A 130 10.12 0.14 -10.62
C ALA A 130 8.60 -0.04 -10.38
N ILE A 131 8.20 -1.23 -9.94
CA ILE A 131 6.79 -1.62 -9.81
C ILE A 131 6.40 -1.72 -8.34
N ARG A 132 5.25 -1.14 -8.00
CA ARG A 132 4.63 -1.27 -6.68
C ARG A 132 3.32 -2.05 -6.77
N LEU A 133 3.27 -3.25 -6.19
CA LEU A 133 2.11 -4.14 -6.27
C LEU A 133 1.09 -3.91 -5.15
N ASN A 134 1.48 -3.29 -4.06
CA ASN A 134 0.63 -3.01 -2.91
C ASN A 134 0.40 -1.50 -2.72
N GLY A 135 -0.24 -0.84 -3.69
CA GLY A 135 -0.60 0.57 -3.57
C GLY A 135 -1.61 0.84 -2.45
N THR A 136 -2.59 -0.06 -2.30
CA THR A 136 -3.68 0.01 -1.31
C THR A 136 -4.03 -1.36 -0.72
N SER A 137 -3.18 -2.35 -0.90
CA SER A 137 -3.28 -3.72 -0.35
C SER A 137 -2.03 -4.07 0.45
N ASP A 138 -1.99 -5.26 1.03
CA ASP A 138 -0.81 -5.86 1.66
C ASP A 138 -0.83 -7.37 1.41
N ILE A 139 -0.79 -7.74 0.10
CA ILE A 139 -0.78 -9.10 -0.41
C ILE A 139 0.67 -9.57 -0.53
N ASP A 140 0.90 -10.84 -0.26
CA ASP A 140 2.20 -11.47 -0.52
C ASP A 140 2.35 -11.83 -2.00
N PHE A 141 3.10 -11.02 -2.74
CA PHE A 141 3.43 -11.23 -4.14
C PHE A 141 4.82 -11.86 -4.34
N THR A 142 5.49 -12.32 -3.28
CA THR A 142 6.87 -12.83 -3.35
C THR A 142 7.06 -13.89 -4.43
N ALA A 143 6.15 -14.87 -4.54
CA ALA A 143 6.21 -15.92 -5.56
C ALA A 143 6.10 -15.36 -6.99
N PHE A 144 5.25 -14.37 -7.22
CA PHE A 144 5.14 -13.69 -8.52
C PHE A 144 6.38 -12.85 -8.83
N ILE A 145 6.88 -12.09 -7.86
CA ILE A 145 8.07 -11.25 -8.01
C ILE A 145 9.30 -12.09 -8.35
N ALA A 146 9.43 -13.29 -7.76
CA ALA A 146 10.51 -14.22 -8.05
C ALA A 146 10.55 -14.70 -9.52
N THR A 147 9.42 -14.66 -10.24
CA THR A 147 9.37 -15.00 -11.68
C THR A 147 9.94 -13.90 -12.59
N MET A 148 10.19 -12.70 -12.05
CA MET A 148 10.65 -11.52 -12.80
C MET A 148 11.91 -10.89 -12.17
N PRO A 149 13.03 -11.63 -12.02
CA PRO A 149 14.21 -11.21 -11.26
C PRO A 149 14.92 -9.97 -11.86
N HIS A 150 14.67 -9.67 -13.12
CA HIS A 150 15.21 -8.52 -13.84
C HIS A 150 14.41 -7.22 -13.64
N VAL A 151 13.24 -7.28 -12.96
CA VAL A 151 12.40 -6.11 -12.68
C VAL A 151 12.53 -5.73 -11.21
N ARG A 152 12.67 -4.44 -10.93
CA ARG A 152 12.67 -3.91 -9.56
C ARG A 152 11.25 -3.76 -9.03
N PHE A 153 11.00 -4.34 -7.85
CA PHE A 153 9.75 -4.17 -7.10
C PHE A 153 10.02 -3.48 -5.78
N TYR A 154 9.04 -2.72 -5.30
CA TYR A 154 9.10 -2.08 -3.99
C TYR A 154 7.71 -1.94 -3.39
N ASP A 155 7.57 -2.12 -2.09
CA ASP A 155 6.29 -2.00 -1.38
C ASP A 155 6.47 -1.55 0.07
N TYR A 156 5.35 -1.20 0.67
CA TYR A 156 5.21 -1.07 2.12
C TYR A 156 4.41 -2.25 2.66
N SER A 157 4.81 -2.80 3.79
CA SER A 157 4.05 -3.84 4.47
C SER A 157 3.89 -3.54 5.96
N LYS A 158 2.71 -3.85 6.51
CA LYS A 158 2.45 -3.88 7.96
C LYS A 158 2.66 -5.28 8.54
N VAL A 159 3.04 -6.24 7.74
CA VAL A 159 3.32 -7.62 8.16
C VAL A 159 4.83 -7.79 8.31
N TYR A 160 5.34 -7.58 9.52
CA TYR A 160 6.79 -7.62 9.82
C TYR A 160 7.45 -8.92 9.34
N ARG A 161 6.78 -10.06 9.49
CA ARG A 161 7.29 -11.37 9.04
C ARG A 161 7.61 -11.44 7.54
N ARG A 162 7.00 -10.59 6.70
CA ARG A 162 7.34 -10.52 5.27
C ARG A 162 8.70 -9.89 5.05
N LEU A 163 9.09 -8.92 5.88
CA LEU A 163 10.42 -8.31 5.81
C LEU A 163 11.49 -9.30 6.27
N GLU A 164 11.23 -10.07 7.35
CA GLU A 164 12.16 -11.09 7.86
C GLU A 164 12.41 -12.22 6.84
N ARG A 165 11.43 -12.51 5.97
CA ARG A 165 11.49 -13.61 4.99
C ARG A 165 11.86 -13.18 3.59
N ASN A 166 11.93 -11.88 3.33
CA ASN A 166 12.23 -11.38 2.00
C ASN A 166 13.74 -11.52 1.72
N ASP A 167 14.07 -12.46 0.87
CA ASP A 167 15.41 -12.73 0.36
C ASP A 167 15.60 -12.37 -1.12
N LEU A 168 14.55 -11.82 -1.76
CA LEU A 168 14.59 -11.44 -3.17
C LEU A 168 15.37 -10.14 -3.37
N PRO A 169 16.48 -10.14 -4.13
CA PRO A 169 17.32 -8.95 -4.33
C PRO A 169 16.61 -7.86 -5.16
N ASN A 170 15.59 -8.24 -5.92
CA ASN A 170 14.80 -7.32 -6.74
C ASN A 170 13.50 -6.83 -6.05
N TYR A 171 13.28 -7.19 -4.78
CA TYR A 171 12.10 -6.76 -4.01
C TYR A 171 12.49 -5.97 -2.76
N ASP A 172 12.25 -4.68 -2.78
CA ASP A 172 12.50 -3.79 -1.65
C ASP A 172 11.24 -3.61 -0.78
N LEU A 173 11.33 -4.00 0.49
CA LEU A 173 10.25 -3.85 1.45
C LEU A 173 10.58 -2.80 2.52
N THR A 174 9.65 -1.86 2.71
CA THR A 174 9.67 -0.90 3.81
C THR A 174 8.59 -1.27 4.83
N TYR A 175 8.94 -1.39 6.10
CA TYR A 175 7.96 -1.61 7.14
C TYR A 175 7.09 -0.36 7.35
N SER A 176 5.79 -0.50 7.26
CA SER A 176 4.85 0.57 7.58
C SER A 176 4.51 0.53 9.07
N GLY A 177 5.22 1.32 9.86
CA GLY A 177 5.07 1.39 11.32
C GLY A 177 3.66 1.78 11.76
N SER A 178 3.32 1.45 13.00
CA SER A 178 2.01 1.74 13.57
C SER A 178 2.10 2.11 15.04
N ALA A 179 1.35 3.15 15.41
CA ALA A 179 1.17 3.61 16.80
C ALA A 179 -0.14 3.11 17.43
N TYR A 180 -0.85 2.19 16.79
CA TYR A 180 -2.20 1.74 17.17
C TYR A 180 -2.29 1.23 18.61
N ASN A 181 -1.31 0.46 19.06
CA ASN A 181 -1.22 -0.09 20.42
C ASN A 181 0.24 -0.47 20.73
N ASP A 182 0.51 -0.86 21.97
CA ASP A 182 1.85 -1.22 22.45
C ASP A 182 2.48 -2.35 21.66
N LYS A 183 1.71 -3.36 21.26
CA LYS A 183 2.20 -4.46 20.43
C LYS A 183 2.67 -3.97 19.06
N ALA A 184 1.92 -3.08 18.42
CA ALA A 184 2.28 -2.49 17.14
C ALA A 184 3.54 -1.60 17.27
N LEU A 185 3.66 -0.84 18.35
CA LEU A 185 4.87 -0.04 18.66
C LEU A 185 6.10 -0.92 18.85
N VAL A 186 5.97 -2.01 19.62
CA VAL A 186 7.09 -2.96 19.83
C VAL A 186 7.54 -3.60 18.51
N ILE A 187 6.59 -4.00 17.65
CA ILE A 187 6.94 -4.54 16.32
C ILE A 187 7.62 -3.47 15.46
N THR A 188 7.16 -2.22 15.53
CA THR A 188 7.79 -1.09 14.81
C THR A 188 9.23 -0.87 15.28
N ALA A 189 9.46 -0.86 16.60
CA ALA A 189 10.80 -0.76 17.17
C ALA A 189 11.69 -1.94 16.75
N ARG A 190 11.16 -3.17 16.79
CA ARG A 190 11.87 -4.38 16.35
C ARG A 190 12.30 -4.28 14.89
N ALA A 191 11.43 -3.76 14.00
CA ALA A 191 11.79 -3.55 12.61
C ALA A 191 12.95 -2.57 12.45
N ALA A 192 12.95 -1.48 13.21
CA ALA A 192 14.02 -0.49 13.20
C ALA A 192 15.34 -1.07 13.75
N LEU A 193 15.30 -1.76 14.89
CA LEU A 193 16.45 -2.40 15.51
C LEU A 193 17.08 -3.49 14.62
N ALA A 194 16.25 -4.23 13.88
CA ALA A 194 16.70 -5.19 12.88
C ALA A 194 17.31 -4.56 11.62
N GLY A 195 17.35 -3.21 11.56
CA GLY A 195 17.91 -2.45 10.46
C GLY A 195 17.04 -2.42 9.21
N HIS A 196 15.76 -2.74 9.31
CA HIS A 196 14.82 -2.52 8.21
C HIS A 196 14.50 -1.05 8.06
N ARG A 197 14.14 -0.64 6.84
CA ARG A 197 13.59 0.69 6.58
C ARG A 197 12.17 0.76 7.17
N VAL A 198 11.88 1.83 7.94
CA VAL A 198 10.61 2.00 8.63
C VAL A 198 9.98 3.34 8.26
N ALA A 199 8.75 3.30 7.78
CA ALA A 199 7.95 4.48 7.48
C ALA A 199 6.95 4.74 8.60
N LEU A 200 6.99 5.94 9.18
CA LEU A 200 6.09 6.41 10.23
C LEU A 200 5.15 7.47 9.65
N ALA A 201 3.84 7.21 9.69
CA ALA A 201 2.85 8.16 9.24
C ALA A 201 2.40 9.06 10.39
N PHE A 202 2.52 10.38 10.20
CA PHE A 202 2.13 11.38 11.19
C PHE A 202 0.87 12.10 10.76
N ASN A 203 -0.08 12.28 11.67
CA ASN A 203 -1.22 13.14 11.47
C ASN A 203 -0.84 14.60 11.78
N THR A 204 -0.01 15.16 10.90
CA THR A 204 0.45 16.54 11.03
C THR A 204 -0.47 17.48 10.28
N GLY A 205 -0.83 18.61 10.89
CA GLY A 205 -1.53 19.70 10.23
C GLY A 205 -0.59 20.83 9.82
N GLU A 206 -1.11 21.77 9.03
CA GLU A 206 -0.41 23.01 8.62
C GLU A 206 -0.79 24.22 9.50
N ARG A 207 -1.63 24.02 10.54
CA ARG A 207 -2.09 25.10 11.41
C ARG A 207 -1.05 25.42 12.48
N LYS A 208 -1.02 26.70 12.86
CA LYS A 208 -0.20 27.20 13.98
C LYS A 208 -0.57 26.43 15.26
N GLY A 209 0.41 25.73 15.85
CA GLY A 209 0.22 24.90 17.04
C GLY A 209 0.03 23.40 16.79
N GLU A 210 -0.12 22.96 15.54
CA GLU A 210 -0.16 21.53 15.21
C GLU A 210 1.23 20.89 15.30
N PHE A 211 1.24 19.59 15.58
CA PHE A 211 2.48 18.81 15.69
C PHE A 211 3.25 18.84 14.36
N LYS A 212 4.52 19.19 14.47
CA LYS A 212 5.46 19.11 13.34
C LYS A 212 6.21 17.79 13.40
N MET A 213 6.36 17.16 12.25
CA MET A 213 7.16 15.95 12.13
C MET A 213 8.59 16.21 12.63
N PRO A 214 9.18 15.29 13.42
CA PRO A 214 10.56 15.41 13.90
C PRO A 214 11.54 15.65 12.76
N LYS A 215 12.51 16.56 12.98
CA LYS A 215 13.46 16.99 11.93
C LYS A 215 14.56 15.97 11.64
N ASP A 216 14.78 15.04 12.53
CA ASP A 216 15.76 13.96 12.47
C ASP A 216 15.28 12.76 11.64
N LEU A 217 14.00 12.74 11.25
CA LEU A 217 13.47 11.72 10.36
C LEU A 217 13.77 12.05 8.90
N ALA A 218 14.08 10.99 8.13
CA ALA A 218 14.17 11.11 6.68
C ALA A 218 12.81 11.55 6.07
N ASP A 219 12.83 12.41 5.07
CA ASP A 219 11.62 12.86 4.36
C ASP A 219 11.17 11.80 3.33
N PHE A 220 10.18 10.99 3.71
CA PHE A 220 9.57 10.00 2.84
C PHE A 220 8.43 10.55 1.97
N ASP A 221 8.13 11.85 2.06
CA ASP A 221 7.18 12.53 1.19
C ASP A 221 7.80 13.04 -0.11
N SER A 222 9.11 13.21 -0.16
CA SER A 222 9.84 13.73 -1.33
C SER A 222 9.70 12.80 -2.54
N THR A 223 9.86 11.50 -2.34
CA THR A 223 9.67 10.45 -3.35
C THR A 223 9.02 9.22 -2.73
N ASP A 224 8.59 8.25 -3.54
CA ASP A 224 8.08 6.94 -3.08
C ASP A 224 9.12 5.81 -3.28
N LEU A 225 10.27 6.14 -3.87
CA LEU A 225 11.32 5.18 -4.25
C LEU A 225 12.20 4.80 -3.06
N ARG A 226 11.63 4.06 -2.11
CA ARG A 226 12.30 3.71 -0.85
C ARG A 226 13.60 2.93 -1.02
N PHE A 227 13.76 2.22 -2.12
CA PHE A 227 15.00 1.51 -2.45
C PHE A 227 16.21 2.43 -2.74
N LEU A 228 15.97 3.72 -2.93
CA LEU A 228 17.04 4.73 -3.03
C LEU A 228 17.50 5.22 -1.66
N ASP A 229 16.66 5.03 -0.62
CA ASP A 229 17.02 5.43 0.75
C ASP A 229 17.85 4.34 1.42
N GLY A 230 18.72 4.74 2.33
CA GLY A 230 19.42 3.82 3.22
C GLY A 230 18.46 3.12 4.20
N ARG A 231 19.01 2.31 5.11
CA ARG A 231 18.25 1.74 6.23
C ARG A 231 18.00 2.82 7.27
N VAL A 232 16.82 3.47 7.21
CA VAL A 232 16.46 4.64 7.99
C VAL A 232 15.03 4.58 8.47
N ILE A 233 14.72 5.38 9.49
CA ILE A 233 13.35 5.70 9.87
C ILE A 233 12.96 6.99 9.17
N GLY A 234 11.85 6.96 8.43
CA GLY A 234 11.37 8.13 7.70
C GLY A 234 9.94 8.49 8.06
N GLY A 235 9.65 9.77 7.94
CA GLY A 235 8.35 10.35 8.22
C GLY A 235 7.52 10.58 6.96
N LEU A 236 6.23 10.30 7.06
CA LEU A 236 5.20 10.58 6.06
C LEU A 236 4.12 11.46 6.67
N LYS A 237 3.71 12.51 5.98
CA LYS A 237 2.55 13.32 6.35
C LYS A 237 1.26 12.67 5.85
N TYR A 238 0.24 12.62 6.70
CA TYR A 238 -1.07 12.15 6.28
C TYR A 238 -1.70 13.11 5.27
N LYS A 239 -2.00 12.61 4.09
CA LYS A 239 -2.53 13.40 2.96
C LYS A 239 -4.04 13.22 2.75
N GLY A 240 -4.74 12.53 3.65
CA GLY A 240 -6.13 12.12 3.43
C GLY A 240 -7.17 12.95 4.17
N GLY A 241 -8.30 13.19 3.48
CA GLY A 241 -9.53 13.68 4.07
C GLY A 241 -9.59 15.18 4.37
N SER A 242 -10.79 15.63 4.78
CA SER A 242 -11.00 16.97 5.30
C SER A 242 -10.33 17.16 6.65
N ILE A 243 -10.14 18.41 7.09
CA ILE A 243 -9.60 18.74 8.42
C ILE A 243 -10.42 18.08 9.52
N ALA A 244 -11.77 18.05 9.38
CA ALA A 244 -12.66 17.37 10.33
C ALA A 244 -12.42 15.88 10.42
N LYS A 245 -12.16 15.20 9.28
CA LYS A 245 -11.83 13.77 9.25
C LYS A 245 -10.47 13.50 9.91
N ARG A 246 -9.48 14.36 9.69
CA ARG A 246 -8.16 14.28 10.35
C ARG A 246 -8.28 14.47 11.86
N ALA A 247 -9.05 15.46 12.32
CA ALA A 247 -9.28 15.70 13.75
C ALA A 247 -9.99 14.52 14.42
N ALA A 248 -11.05 13.97 13.80
CA ALA A 248 -11.76 12.80 14.30
C ALA A 248 -10.89 11.54 14.41
N MET A 249 -9.79 11.46 13.65
CA MET A 249 -8.85 10.34 13.73
C MET A 249 -7.77 10.54 14.79
N MET A 250 -7.55 11.77 15.27
CA MET A 250 -6.62 12.03 16.39
C MET A 250 -7.15 11.50 17.72
N ASP A 251 -8.47 11.49 17.90
CA ASP A 251 -9.13 11.02 19.12
C ASP A 251 -9.34 9.49 19.15
N LYS A 252 -9.08 8.80 18.04
CA LYS A 252 -9.21 7.34 17.95
C LYS A 252 -7.84 6.70 17.92
N ALA A 253 -7.71 5.55 18.58
CA ALA A 253 -6.55 4.69 18.40
C ALA A 253 -6.37 4.38 16.92
N SER A 254 -5.27 4.86 16.33
CA SER A 254 -4.98 4.73 14.91
C SER A 254 -3.51 4.42 14.69
N PHE A 255 -3.14 4.06 13.47
CA PHE A 255 -1.74 3.77 13.14
C PHE A 255 -0.85 5.03 13.07
N PHE A 256 -1.42 6.22 13.12
CA PHE A 256 -0.67 7.48 13.05
C PHE A 256 0.11 7.75 14.31
N PHE A 257 1.32 8.28 14.12
CA PHE A 257 2.18 8.72 15.21
C PHE A 257 1.80 10.13 15.67
N THR A 258 1.77 10.28 16.98
CA THR A 258 1.69 11.54 17.72
C THR A 258 3.04 11.78 18.41
N PRO A 259 3.31 12.98 18.98
CA PRO A 259 4.50 13.20 19.80
C PRO A 259 4.70 12.12 20.86
N SER A 260 3.68 11.85 21.66
CA SER A 260 3.73 10.86 22.74
C SER A 260 4.04 9.44 22.27
N SER A 261 3.41 8.98 21.16
CA SER A 261 3.67 7.64 20.65
C SER A 261 5.04 7.54 19.96
N PHE A 262 5.55 8.63 19.39
CA PHE A 262 6.89 8.70 18.85
C PHE A 262 7.96 8.65 19.94
N ASP A 263 7.78 9.43 21.03
CA ASP A 263 8.67 9.38 22.21
C ASP A 263 8.68 7.97 22.82
N LYS A 264 7.51 7.32 22.92
CA LYS A 264 7.40 5.94 23.38
C LYS A 264 8.16 4.96 22.47
N LEU A 265 8.05 5.11 21.14
CA LEU A 265 8.82 4.32 20.17
C LEU A 265 10.32 4.50 20.41
N ASN A 266 10.82 5.74 20.51
CA ASN A 266 12.23 6.04 20.73
C ASN A 266 12.74 5.43 22.03
N ASN A 267 11.93 5.49 23.12
CA ASN A 267 12.26 4.85 24.39
C ASN A 267 12.37 3.32 24.29
N ILE A 268 11.56 2.67 23.44
CA ILE A 268 11.65 1.23 23.20
C ILE A 268 12.93 0.93 22.42
N ILE A 269 13.23 1.69 21.36
CA ILE A 269 14.44 1.52 20.54
C ILE A 269 15.71 1.72 21.38
N ALA A 270 15.73 2.73 22.26
CA ALA A 270 16.89 3.01 23.10
C ALA A 270 17.20 1.93 24.16
N ARG A 271 16.24 1.06 24.48
CA ARG A 271 16.38 -0.01 25.48
C ARG A 271 16.69 -1.38 24.87
N GLY A 272 16.53 -1.55 23.56
CA GLY A 272 16.72 -2.81 22.83
C GLY A 272 18.00 -2.92 22.11
#